data_a2cb1605bdfe69966255a40ee93250c5
#
_entry.id   a2cb1605bdfe69966255a40ee93250c5
#
_cell.length_a   1.000
_cell.length_b   1.000
_cell.length_c   1.000
_cell.angle_alpha   90.00
_cell.angle_beta   90.00
_cell.angle_gamma   90.00
#
_symmetry.space_group_name_H-M   'P 1'
#
loop_
_entity.id
_entity.type
_entity.pdbx_description
1 polymer ?
#
loop_
_entity_poly.entity_id
_entity_poly.type
_entity_poly.pdbx_seq_one_letter_code
_entity_poly.pdbx_strand_id
1 'polypeptide(L)'
;DSGELAHPLAGVPMAVKDLISTKGVRTTCASKMLENYVPVFDATVVQKLDAIGAVCLGKTNMDEFAMGSSTESSYFGVTRNPWDASRVPGGSSGGSAAAVAAREVFYALGSDTGGSIRQPASFCGVTGIKPTYGAVSRYGLLAYASSLDQIGPLTIDARDAAAVTAALMGRDEMDATSVDAPAPALPEKTRLDGLRVGIPQAYFGDGLDEQVRARVMDAAHELEALGATLVAVDMPILRYAIPAYYILACAEASSNLSRYDGVKYGFRPAHFEDLHDLYLTARSEGFGAEVKRRIMLGAFALSSGYYDAYYNKALRVKALIKRGFDACFEKADILLTPAAPTTAYPLGAHADDPIQMYLGDIYTVSVNMAGL
;
A
#
# COMPACT_ATOMS: atom_id res chain seq x y z
N ASP A 1 13.52 -28.12 -13.45
CA ASP A 1 12.98 -29.50 -13.38
C ASP A 1 13.97 -30.52 -12.83
N SER A 2 15.16 -30.06 -12.37
CA SER A 2 16.16 -30.94 -11.71
C SER A 2 15.73 -31.37 -10.29
N GLY A 3 14.67 -30.76 -9.70
CA GLY A 3 14.26 -30.96 -8.31
C GLY A 3 15.14 -30.25 -7.27
N GLU A 4 16.06 -29.39 -7.71
CA GLU A 4 16.95 -28.65 -6.81
C GLU A 4 16.23 -27.56 -6.03
N LEU A 5 15.09 -27.03 -6.54
CA LEU A 5 14.25 -26.06 -5.88
C LEU A 5 12.86 -26.65 -5.61
N ALA A 6 12.64 -27.17 -4.42
CA ALA A 6 11.39 -27.83 -4.01
C ALA A 6 10.40 -26.88 -3.34
N HIS A 7 10.33 -25.61 -3.78
CA HIS A 7 9.40 -24.63 -3.22
C HIS A 7 8.14 -24.46 -4.11
N PRO A 8 6.91 -24.32 -3.54
CA PRO A 8 5.68 -24.16 -4.34
C PRO A 8 5.69 -22.99 -5.32
N LEU A 9 6.47 -21.94 -5.06
CA LEU A 9 6.62 -20.78 -5.91
C LEU A 9 7.78 -20.90 -6.93
N ALA A 10 8.54 -22.01 -6.96
CA ALA A 10 9.61 -22.21 -7.93
C ALA A 10 9.06 -22.29 -9.34
N GLY A 11 9.61 -21.48 -10.27
CA GLY A 11 9.15 -21.38 -11.65
C GLY A 11 7.85 -20.61 -11.85
N VAL A 12 7.21 -20.08 -10.78
CA VAL A 12 5.95 -19.35 -10.89
C VAL A 12 6.20 -17.92 -11.34
N PRO A 13 5.59 -17.45 -12.46
CA PRO A 13 5.72 -16.09 -12.96
C PRO A 13 5.10 -15.06 -12.01
N MET A 14 5.87 -14.00 -11.71
CA MET A 14 5.42 -12.88 -10.86
C MET A 14 5.85 -11.52 -11.42
N ALA A 15 5.27 -10.46 -10.89
CA ALA A 15 5.65 -9.09 -11.19
C ALA A 15 5.94 -8.28 -9.92
N VAL A 16 6.70 -7.20 -10.05
CA VAL A 16 7.17 -6.40 -8.92
C VAL A 16 6.81 -4.93 -9.11
N LYS A 17 6.11 -4.34 -8.15
CA LYS A 17 5.79 -2.91 -8.15
C LYS A 17 7.04 -2.05 -8.29
N ASP A 18 6.96 -1.00 -9.09
CA ASP A 18 8.13 -0.25 -9.58
C ASP A 18 8.79 0.69 -8.57
N LEU A 19 8.55 0.48 -7.28
CA LEU A 19 9.34 1.10 -6.19
C LEU A 19 10.15 0.07 -5.37
N ILE A 20 10.07 -1.21 -5.71
CA ILE A 20 10.85 -2.27 -5.06
C ILE A 20 12.13 -2.47 -5.88
N SER A 21 13.29 -2.20 -5.28
CA SER A 21 14.58 -2.29 -5.94
C SER A 21 14.85 -3.70 -6.48
N THR A 22 15.12 -3.78 -7.78
CA THR A 22 15.46 -5.01 -8.48
C THR A 22 16.77 -4.78 -9.22
N LYS A 23 17.83 -5.46 -8.81
CA LYS A 23 19.19 -5.28 -9.34
C LYS A 23 19.24 -5.43 -10.85
N GLY A 24 19.82 -4.44 -11.53
CA GLY A 24 19.96 -4.44 -12.98
C GLY A 24 18.67 -4.18 -13.75
N VAL A 25 17.52 -4.03 -13.06
CA VAL A 25 16.23 -3.72 -13.67
C VAL A 25 15.79 -2.31 -13.30
N ARG A 26 15.45 -1.51 -14.29
CA ARG A 26 15.01 -0.12 -14.07
C ARG A 26 13.86 -0.05 -13.05
N THR A 27 14.00 0.82 -12.04
CA THR A 27 13.06 1.00 -10.93
C THR A 27 12.79 2.49 -10.75
N THR A 28 11.61 2.96 -11.18
CA THR A 28 11.37 4.38 -11.43
C THR A 28 10.43 5.05 -10.43
N CYS A 29 9.75 4.30 -9.57
CA CYS A 29 8.63 4.82 -8.77
C CYS A 29 7.55 5.52 -9.61
N ALA A 30 7.42 5.15 -10.88
CA ALA A 30 6.53 5.79 -11.86
C ALA A 30 6.76 7.32 -11.98
N SER A 31 8.00 7.80 -11.78
CA SER A 31 8.38 9.21 -11.75
C SER A 31 9.46 9.54 -12.77
N LYS A 32 9.38 10.74 -13.39
CA LYS A 32 10.48 11.32 -14.16
C LYS A 32 11.74 11.45 -13.30
N MET A 33 11.58 11.68 -11.99
CA MET A 33 12.71 11.82 -11.06
C MET A 33 13.65 10.63 -11.10
N LEU A 34 13.13 9.41 -11.32
CA LEU A 34 13.90 8.17 -11.34
C LEU A 34 13.80 7.41 -12.67
N GLU A 35 13.40 8.07 -13.76
CA GLU A 35 13.13 7.41 -15.05
C GLU A 35 14.27 6.53 -15.56
N ASN A 36 15.51 6.87 -15.22
CA ASN A 36 16.71 6.16 -15.66
C ASN A 36 17.42 5.41 -14.53
N TYR A 37 16.82 5.32 -13.34
CA TYR A 37 17.45 4.66 -12.21
C TYR A 37 17.45 3.14 -12.35
N VAL A 38 18.62 2.53 -12.23
CA VAL A 38 18.82 1.08 -12.21
C VAL A 38 19.49 0.73 -10.87
N PRO A 39 18.81 -0.01 -9.97
CA PRO A 39 19.38 -0.43 -8.70
C PRO A 39 20.60 -1.33 -8.87
N VAL A 40 21.59 -1.17 -7.97
CA VAL A 40 22.80 -2.02 -7.92
C VAL A 40 22.64 -3.21 -6.95
N PHE A 41 21.49 -3.30 -6.28
CA PHE A 41 21.15 -4.35 -5.31
C PHE A 41 19.66 -4.69 -5.40
N ASP A 42 19.30 -5.87 -4.89
CA ASP A 42 17.93 -6.32 -4.76
C ASP A 42 17.35 -5.97 -3.38
N ALA A 43 16.07 -5.61 -3.34
CA ALA A 43 15.32 -5.59 -2.10
C ALA A 43 15.28 -7.00 -1.48
N THR A 44 15.23 -7.09 -0.14
CA THR A 44 15.19 -8.37 0.57
C THR A 44 14.08 -9.29 0.08
N VAL A 45 12.89 -8.74 -0.23
CA VAL A 45 11.79 -9.53 -0.78
C VAL A 45 12.11 -10.12 -2.15
N VAL A 46 12.87 -9.42 -2.98
CA VAL A 46 13.31 -9.92 -4.29
C VAL A 46 14.36 -11.03 -4.10
N GLN A 47 15.34 -10.82 -3.21
CA GLN A 47 16.34 -11.85 -2.88
C GLN A 47 15.71 -13.15 -2.37
N LYS A 48 14.70 -13.03 -1.48
CA LYS A 48 13.99 -14.21 -0.95
C LYS A 48 13.23 -14.96 -2.04
N LEU A 49 12.55 -14.25 -2.94
CA LEU A 49 11.82 -14.88 -4.04
C LEU A 49 12.75 -15.48 -5.09
N ASP A 50 13.86 -14.82 -5.39
CA ASP A 50 14.88 -15.36 -6.29
C ASP A 50 15.51 -16.64 -5.73
N ALA A 51 15.83 -16.64 -4.43
CA ALA A 51 16.41 -17.80 -3.76
C ALA A 51 15.52 -19.06 -3.78
N ILE A 52 14.21 -18.90 -3.88
CA ILE A 52 13.24 -20.01 -4.02
C ILE A 52 12.84 -20.27 -5.48
N GLY A 53 13.47 -19.58 -6.44
CA GLY A 53 13.28 -19.80 -7.87
C GLY A 53 12.01 -19.20 -8.47
N ALA A 54 11.46 -18.16 -7.89
CA ALA A 54 10.38 -17.40 -8.52
C ALA A 54 10.86 -16.69 -9.79
N VAL A 55 9.98 -16.50 -10.77
CA VAL A 55 10.34 -15.91 -12.07
C VAL A 55 9.75 -14.51 -12.19
N CYS A 56 10.59 -13.47 -12.06
CA CYS A 56 10.15 -12.09 -12.24
C CYS A 56 10.02 -11.75 -13.72
N LEU A 57 8.79 -11.46 -14.20
CA LEU A 57 8.53 -11.05 -15.58
C LEU A 57 8.79 -9.56 -15.81
N GLY A 58 8.78 -8.73 -14.75
CA GLY A 58 9.04 -7.30 -14.89
C GLY A 58 8.43 -6.44 -13.77
N LYS A 59 8.43 -5.13 -14.02
CA LYS A 59 7.96 -4.10 -13.09
C LYS A 59 6.55 -3.68 -13.46
N THR A 60 5.71 -3.40 -12.44
CA THR A 60 4.34 -2.94 -12.64
C THR A 60 4.20 -1.46 -12.35
N ASN A 61 3.38 -0.78 -13.15
CA ASN A 61 3.06 0.63 -13.01
C ASN A 61 2.36 0.93 -11.66
N MET A 62 2.43 2.18 -11.23
CA MET A 62 1.94 2.62 -9.93
C MET A 62 1.66 4.13 -9.93
N ASP A 63 1.01 4.66 -8.91
CA ASP A 63 1.02 6.09 -8.66
C ASP A 63 2.42 6.57 -8.29
N GLU A 64 2.80 7.76 -8.76
CA GLU A 64 4.13 8.32 -8.57
C GLU A 64 4.55 8.32 -7.09
N PHE A 65 5.70 7.71 -6.78
CA PHE A 65 6.23 7.50 -5.41
C PHE A 65 5.22 6.93 -4.41
N ALA A 66 4.28 6.09 -4.89
CA ALA A 66 3.19 5.51 -4.11
C ALA A 66 2.20 6.56 -3.54
N MET A 67 2.14 7.75 -4.12
CA MET A 67 1.28 8.87 -3.72
C MET A 67 0.07 8.99 -4.63
N GLY A 68 -0.96 8.21 -4.35
CA GLY A 68 -2.21 8.17 -5.08
C GLY A 68 -3.00 6.92 -4.77
N SER A 69 -4.23 6.85 -5.33
CA SER A 69 -5.16 5.75 -5.11
C SER A 69 -5.84 5.28 -6.41
N SER A 70 -5.27 5.64 -7.59
CA SER A 70 -5.90 5.36 -8.88
C SER A 70 -4.94 4.87 -9.97
N THR A 71 -3.63 5.02 -9.79
CA THR A 71 -2.59 4.77 -10.80
C THR A 71 -2.74 5.65 -12.06
N GLU A 72 -3.23 6.88 -11.85
CA GLU A 72 -3.34 7.90 -12.89
C GLU A 72 -2.17 8.90 -12.84
N SER A 73 -1.47 9.03 -11.70
CA SER A 73 -0.38 9.98 -11.49
C SER A 73 0.98 9.52 -12.04
N SER A 74 1.04 8.35 -12.67
CA SER A 74 2.26 7.82 -13.27
C SER A 74 2.81 8.69 -14.40
N TYR A 75 4.11 8.97 -14.37
CA TYR A 75 4.83 9.62 -15.48
C TYR A 75 4.75 8.81 -16.79
N PHE A 76 4.59 7.49 -16.71
CA PHE A 76 4.53 6.59 -17.87
C PHE A 76 3.10 6.38 -18.41
N GLY A 77 2.12 7.10 -17.87
CA GLY A 77 0.73 7.01 -18.28
C GLY A 77 -0.13 6.15 -17.34
N VAL A 78 -1.43 6.16 -17.61
CA VAL A 78 -2.44 5.53 -16.75
C VAL A 78 -2.46 4.02 -16.90
N THR A 79 -2.77 3.32 -15.81
CA THR A 79 -3.17 1.91 -15.83
C THR A 79 -4.69 1.82 -15.82
N ARG A 80 -5.24 0.86 -16.55
CA ARG A 80 -6.68 0.65 -16.68
C ARG A 80 -7.11 -0.61 -15.93
N ASN A 81 -8.35 -0.61 -15.46
CA ASN A 81 -8.92 -1.78 -14.81
C ASN A 81 -9.20 -2.86 -15.87
N PRO A 82 -8.74 -4.11 -15.71
CA PRO A 82 -8.98 -5.18 -16.69
C PRO A 82 -10.45 -5.55 -16.88
N TRP A 83 -11.29 -5.29 -15.89
CA TRP A 83 -12.73 -5.57 -15.98
C TRP A 83 -13.49 -4.51 -16.79
N ASP A 84 -13.02 -3.26 -16.75
CA ASP A 84 -13.57 -2.14 -17.50
C ASP A 84 -12.46 -1.11 -17.75
N ALA A 85 -11.97 -1.05 -18.98
CA ALA A 85 -10.86 -0.18 -19.37
C ALA A 85 -11.16 1.34 -19.28
N SER A 86 -12.41 1.74 -19.03
CA SER A 86 -12.78 3.13 -18.75
C SER A 86 -12.61 3.51 -17.27
N ARG A 87 -12.29 2.55 -16.39
CA ARG A 87 -12.19 2.72 -14.95
C ARG A 87 -10.75 2.57 -14.45
N VAL A 88 -10.51 3.12 -13.25
CA VAL A 88 -9.23 2.99 -12.56
C VAL A 88 -9.06 1.58 -11.98
N PRO A 89 -7.83 1.03 -11.92
CA PRO A 89 -7.53 -0.21 -11.23
C PRO A 89 -7.40 -0.03 -9.71
N GLY A 90 -7.50 1.22 -9.24
CA GLY A 90 -7.06 1.61 -7.90
C GLY A 90 -5.56 1.90 -7.84
N GLY A 91 -5.05 2.17 -6.64
CA GLY A 91 -3.65 2.52 -6.42
C GLY A 91 -3.25 2.57 -4.93
N SER A 92 -1.96 2.74 -4.67
CA SER A 92 -0.93 3.00 -5.67
C SER A 92 -0.37 1.73 -6.36
N SER A 93 -0.77 0.50 -5.96
CA SER A 93 -0.33 -0.75 -6.62
C SER A 93 -1.27 -1.19 -7.75
N GLY A 94 -1.83 -0.24 -8.52
CA GLY A 94 -2.84 -0.55 -9.54
C GLY A 94 -2.31 -1.42 -10.67
N GLY A 95 -1.06 -1.21 -11.12
CA GLY A 95 -0.44 -2.10 -12.12
C GLY A 95 -0.26 -3.53 -11.61
N SER A 96 0.10 -3.72 -10.33
CA SER A 96 0.19 -5.06 -9.73
C SER A 96 -1.17 -5.74 -9.65
N ALA A 97 -2.22 -5.02 -9.23
CA ALA A 97 -3.58 -5.55 -9.17
C ALA A 97 -4.11 -5.89 -10.56
N ALA A 98 -3.89 -5.00 -11.53
CA ALA A 98 -4.32 -5.19 -12.91
C ALA A 98 -3.63 -6.39 -13.57
N ALA A 99 -2.32 -6.56 -13.39
CA ALA A 99 -1.57 -7.69 -13.96
C ALA A 99 -2.08 -9.05 -13.44
N VAL A 100 -2.39 -9.14 -12.14
CA VAL A 100 -2.98 -10.35 -11.55
C VAL A 100 -4.41 -10.57 -12.04
N ALA A 101 -5.25 -9.53 -12.06
CA ALA A 101 -6.62 -9.63 -12.54
C ALA A 101 -6.71 -10.02 -14.02
N ALA A 102 -5.79 -9.49 -14.84
CA ALA A 102 -5.66 -9.84 -16.27
C ALA A 102 -5.04 -11.22 -16.50
N ARG A 103 -4.59 -11.93 -15.47
CA ARG A 103 -3.88 -13.22 -15.57
C ARG A 103 -2.55 -13.15 -16.32
N GLU A 104 -1.89 -12.02 -16.35
CA GLU A 104 -0.56 -11.86 -16.92
C GLU A 104 0.52 -12.51 -16.02
N VAL A 105 0.28 -12.52 -14.71
CA VAL A 105 1.11 -13.19 -13.71
C VAL A 105 0.22 -13.89 -12.66
N PHE A 106 0.79 -14.87 -11.97
CA PHE A 106 0.07 -15.57 -10.89
C PHE A 106 -0.02 -14.74 -9.62
N TYR A 107 1.02 -13.95 -9.33
CA TYR A 107 1.03 -13.01 -8.23
C TYR A 107 1.91 -11.80 -8.55
N ALA A 108 1.69 -10.73 -7.84
CA ALA A 108 2.53 -9.54 -7.93
C ALA A 108 2.84 -8.99 -6.53
N LEU A 109 4.01 -8.37 -6.38
CA LEU A 109 4.31 -7.59 -5.19
C LEU A 109 3.76 -6.18 -5.31
N GLY A 110 3.14 -5.71 -4.24
CA GLY A 110 2.71 -4.33 -4.05
C GLY A 110 3.34 -3.70 -2.82
N SER A 111 3.00 -2.44 -2.57
CA SER A 111 3.27 -1.76 -1.31
C SER A 111 2.01 -1.08 -0.78
N ASP A 112 1.88 -0.97 0.53
CA ASP A 112 0.72 -0.41 1.20
C ASP A 112 1.17 0.51 2.34
N THR A 113 0.92 1.80 2.18
CA THR A 113 1.21 2.84 3.18
C THR A 113 -0.08 3.30 3.87
N GLY A 114 -1.20 3.26 3.13
CA GLY A 114 -2.51 3.68 3.60
C GLY A 114 -3.68 2.94 2.95
N GLY A 115 -3.41 1.84 2.21
CA GLY A 115 -4.41 1.08 1.48
C GLY A 115 -3.94 0.59 0.11
N SER A 116 -2.71 0.92 -0.27
CA SER A 116 -2.23 0.78 -1.65
C SER A 116 -2.00 -0.66 -2.16
N ILE A 117 -2.27 -1.69 -1.36
CA ILE A 117 -2.46 -3.09 -1.79
C ILE A 117 -3.95 -3.42 -1.76
N ARG A 118 -4.61 -3.12 -0.63
CA ARG A 118 -5.98 -3.56 -0.33
C ARG A 118 -7.03 -2.90 -1.20
N GLN A 119 -6.91 -1.59 -1.43
CA GLN A 119 -7.85 -0.83 -2.25
C GLN A 119 -7.77 -1.26 -3.74
N PRO A 120 -6.60 -1.31 -4.42
CA PRO A 120 -6.56 -1.79 -5.80
C PRO A 120 -6.91 -3.29 -5.91
N ALA A 121 -6.64 -4.11 -4.89
CA ALA A 121 -7.13 -5.48 -4.86
C ALA A 121 -8.65 -5.54 -4.90
N SER A 122 -9.35 -4.69 -4.13
CA SER A 122 -10.82 -4.64 -4.13
C SER A 122 -11.37 -4.14 -5.48
N PHE A 123 -10.72 -3.15 -6.11
CA PHE A 123 -11.15 -2.58 -7.39
C PHE A 123 -10.95 -3.53 -8.57
N CYS A 124 -9.93 -4.38 -8.50
CA CYS A 124 -9.62 -5.37 -9.53
C CYS A 124 -10.17 -6.78 -9.23
N GLY A 125 -10.86 -6.98 -8.10
CA GLY A 125 -11.44 -8.27 -7.74
C GLY A 125 -10.40 -9.37 -7.51
N VAL A 126 -9.28 -9.02 -6.85
CA VAL A 126 -8.19 -9.92 -6.48
C VAL A 126 -7.94 -9.88 -4.98
N THR A 127 -7.12 -10.79 -4.46
CA THR A 127 -6.74 -10.82 -3.04
C THR A 127 -5.46 -10.02 -2.83
N GLY A 128 -5.47 -9.11 -1.86
CA GLY A 128 -4.29 -8.38 -1.44
C GLY A 128 -4.06 -8.51 0.07
N ILE A 129 -2.84 -8.84 0.48
CA ILE A 129 -2.46 -8.88 1.90
C ILE A 129 -1.50 -7.75 2.22
N LYS A 130 -1.87 -6.93 3.19
CA LYS A 130 -0.95 -6.04 3.89
C LYS A 130 -0.54 -6.73 5.20
N PRO A 131 0.71 -7.20 5.34
CA PRO A 131 1.16 -7.82 6.58
C PRO A 131 1.20 -6.82 7.74
N THR A 132 1.30 -7.31 8.96
CA THR A 132 1.63 -6.52 10.14
C THR A 132 2.95 -5.75 9.91
N TYR A 133 3.02 -4.51 10.40
CA TYR A 133 4.22 -3.68 10.25
C TYR A 133 5.46 -4.39 10.79
N GLY A 134 6.49 -4.48 9.95
CA GLY A 134 7.75 -5.16 10.25
C GLY A 134 7.76 -6.67 9.97
N ALA A 135 6.63 -7.32 9.69
CA ALA A 135 6.60 -8.75 9.36
C ALA A 135 7.33 -9.09 8.06
N VAL A 136 7.38 -8.14 7.12
CA VAL A 136 8.13 -8.20 5.87
C VAL A 136 9.14 -7.06 5.85
N SER A 137 10.40 -7.35 5.52
CA SER A 137 11.46 -6.35 5.41
C SER A 137 11.14 -5.29 4.36
N ARG A 138 11.46 -4.04 4.68
CA ARG A 138 11.36 -2.89 3.78
C ARG A 138 12.71 -2.52 3.16
N TYR A 139 13.79 -3.28 3.41
CA TYR A 139 15.07 -3.00 2.77
C TYR A 139 14.96 -3.10 1.25
N GLY A 140 15.37 -2.03 0.57
CA GLY A 140 15.24 -1.91 -0.88
C GLY A 140 13.88 -1.39 -1.38
N LEU A 141 12.93 -1.08 -0.50
CA LEU A 141 11.72 -0.34 -0.83
C LEU A 141 12.04 1.17 -0.86
N LEU A 142 11.74 1.84 -1.97
CA LEU A 142 11.84 3.30 -2.03
C LEU A 142 10.69 3.90 -1.21
N ALA A 143 11.05 4.58 -0.11
CA ALA A 143 10.11 4.96 0.92
C ALA A 143 9.18 6.10 0.51
N TYR A 144 7.88 5.93 0.77
CA TYR A 144 6.91 7.01 0.89
C TYR A 144 6.85 7.51 2.34
N ALA A 145 6.35 6.69 3.26
CA ALA A 145 6.27 7.01 4.68
C ALA A 145 6.79 5.82 5.49
N SER A 146 8.04 5.92 5.95
CA SER A 146 8.81 4.81 6.51
C SER A 146 8.16 4.15 7.74
N SER A 147 7.37 4.90 8.51
CA SER A 147 6.65 4.39 9.69
C SER A 147 5.32 3.69 9.37
N LEU A 148 4.95 3.60 8.07
CA LEU A 148 3.67 3.09 7.60
C LEU A 148 3.81 2.09 6.45
N ASP A 149 4.84 2.23 5.60
CA ASP A 149 5.06 1.42 4.41
C ASP A 149 5.19 -0.07 4.73
N GLN A 150 4.51 -0.91 3.95
CA GLN A 150 4.62 -2.36 3.97
C GLN A 150 4.64 -2.94 2.56
N ILE A 151 5.40 -4.01 2.33
CA ILE A 151 5.34 -4.82 1.12
C ILE A 151 4.42 -6.01 1.36
N GLY A 152 3.62 -6.37 0.37
CA GLY A 152 2.77 -7.55 0.43
C GLY A 152 2.32 -8.00 -0.96
N PRO A 153 1.75 -9.21 -1.06
CA PRO A 153 1.31 -9.77 -2.32
C PRO A 153 -0.08 -9.32 -2.77
N LEU A 154 -0.27 -9.38 -4.08
CA LEU A 154 -1.57 -9.45 -4.74
C LEU A 154 -1.64 -10.78 -5.50
N THR A 155 -2.73 -11.52 -5.35
CA THR A 155 -2.94 -12.87 -5.89
C THR A 155 -4.41 -13.06 -6.25
N ILE A 156 -4.74 -14.18 -6.89
CA ILE A 156 -6.14 -14.47 -7.21
C ILE A 156 -6.93 -14.89 -5.98
N ASP A 157 -6.34 -15.66 -5.09
CA ASP A 157 -7.01 -16.15 -3.89
C ASP A 157 -6.17 -16.02 -2.60
N ALA A 158 -6.80 -16.29 -1.48
CA ALA A 158 -6.18 -16.15 -0.16
C ALA A 158 -5.11 -17.23 0.14
N ARG A 159 -5.15 -18.39 -0.53
CA ARG A 159 -4.18 -19.47 -0.34
C ARG A 159 -2.85 -19.07 -0.95
N ASP A 160 -2.88 -18.58 -2.18
CA ASP A 160 -1.71 -18.06 -2.87
C ASP A 160 -1.14 -16.85 -2.11
N ALA A 161 -2.02 -15.94 -1.64
CA ALA A 161 -1.60 -14.79 -0.86
C ALA A 161 -0.88 -15.20 0.45
N ALA A 162 -1.37 -16.20 1.15
CA ALA A 162 -0.73 -16.73 2.36
C ALA A 162 0.63 -17.37 2.03
N ALA A 163 0.73 -18.15 0.95
CA ALA A 163 1.98 -18.79 0.53
C ALA A 163 3.05 -17.76 0.15
N VAL A 164 2.68 -16.74 -0.62
CA VAL A 164 3.62 -15.66 -0.98
C VAL A 164 4.00 -14.85 0.26
N THR A 165 3.05 -14.49 1.13
CA THR A 165 3.34 -13.77 2.38
C THR A 165 4.33 -14.54 3.25
N ALA A 166 4.13 -15.85 3.43
CA ALA A 166 5.04 -16.71 4.19
C ALA A 166 6.48 -16.68 3.62
N ALA A 167 6.62 -16.69 2.29
CA ALA A 167 7.93 -16.62 1.64
C ALA A 167 8.63 -15.26 1.83
N LEU A 168 7.86 -14.17 2.02
CA LEU A 168 8.42 -12.82 2.22
C LEU A 168 8.79 -12.52 3.67
N MET A 169 8.11 -13.13 4.65
CA MET A 169 8.21 -12.80 6.08
C MET A 169 9.56 -13.17 6.68
N GLY A 170 9.84 -12.56 7.84
CA GLY A 170 10.98 -12.86 8.71
C GLY A 170 11.89 -11.66 8.92
N ARG A 171 12.67 -11.75 10.00
CA ARG A 171 13.63 -10.72 10.40
C ARG A 171 14.72 -10.52 9.34
N ASP A 172 15.09 -9.26 9.18
CA ASP A 172 16.17 -8.83 8.30
C ASP A 172 17.08 -7.85 9.04
N GLU A 173 18.39 -8.13 9.08
CA GLU A 173 19.38 -7.26 9.73
C GLU A 173 19.52 -5.91 9.02
N MET A 174 19.13 -5.82 7.75
CA MET A 174 19.14 -4.59 6.96
C MET A 174 17.92 -3.69 7.22
N ASP A 175 16.89 -4.19 7.91
CA ASP A 175 15.73 -3.42 8.35
C ASP A 175 15.52 -3.56 9.86
N ALA A 176 15.95 -2.57 10.61
CA ALA A 176 15.85 -2.54 12.07
C ALA A 176 14.40 -2.59 12.60
N THR A 177 13.40 -2.37 11.74
CA THR A 177 11.98 -2.47 12.10
C THR A 177 11.39 -3.83 11.82
N SER A 178 12.13 -4.73 11.16
CA SER A 178 11.67 -6.08 10.87
C SER A 178 11.60 -6.94 12.15
N VAL A 179 10.59 -7.80 12.20
CA VAL A 179 10.33 -8.67 13.35
C VAL A 179 10.16 -10.12 12.90
N ASP A 180 10.45 -11.05 13.80
CA ASP A 180 10.03 -12.44 13.63
C ASP A 180 8.54 -12.54 13.98
N ALA A 181 7.74 -12.92 13.00
CA ALA A 181 6.32 -13.17 13.16
C ALA A 181 5.97 -14.55 12.59
N PRO A 182 4.98 -15.25 13.16
CA PRO A 182 4.57 -16.53 12.63
C PRO A 182 4.02 -16.36 11.20
N ALA A 183 4.45 -17.24 10.30
CA ALA A 183 3.91 -17.26 8.94
C ALA A 183 2.40 -17.57 8.96
N PRO A 184 1.61 -17.00 8.04
CA PRO A 184 0.18 -17.30 7.97
C PRO A 184 -0.01 -18.79 7.67
N ALA A 185 -0.81 -19.45 8.51
CA ALA A 185 -1.24 -20.82 8.33
C ALA A 185 -2.68 -20.84 7.84
N LEU A 186 -2.94 -21.64 6.81
CA LEU A 186 -4.31 -21.86 6.35
C LEU A 186 -5.02 -22.83 7.28
N PRO A 187 -6.18 -22.46 7.84
CA PRO A 187 -6.93 -23.37 8.68
C PRO A 187 -7.52 -24.52 7.83
N GLU A 188 -7.42 -25.74 8.34
CA GLU A 188 -8.09 -26.91 7.73
C GLU A 188 -9.60 -26.97 8.05
N LYS A 189 -10.06 -26.10 8.96
CA LYS A 189 -11.45 -26.08 9.43
C LYS A 189 -12.39 -25.51 8.36
N THR A 190 -13.48 -26.22 8.16
CA THR A 190 -14.61 -25.78 7.29
C THR A 190 -15.69 -25.01 8.06
N ARG A 191 -15.59 -24.96 9.39
CA ARG A 191 -16.51 -24.24 10.28
C ARG A 191 -15.74 -23.25 11.15
N LEU A 192 -16.42 -22.18 11.52
CA LEU A 192 -15.88 -21.03 12.24
C LEU A 192 -16.45 -20.92 13.67
N ASP A 193 -16.91 -22.06 14.24
CA ASP A 193 -17.49 -22.07 15.58
C ASP A 193 -16.53 -21.47 16.61
N GLY A 194 -16.99 -20.46 17.34
CA GLY A 194 -16.24 -19.74 18.35
C GLY A 194 -15.44 -18.55 17.84
N LEU A 195 -15.35 -18.32 16.51
CA LEU A 195 -14.74 -17.14 15.94
C LEU A 195 -15.64 -15.91 16.15
N ARG A 196 -15.11 -14.84 16.73
CA ARG A 196 -15.81 -13.56 16.92
C ARG A 196 -15.39 -12.59 15.82
N VAL A 197 -16.35 -12.16 14.99
CA VAL A 197 -16.15 -11.21 13.88
C VAL A 197 -16.68 -9.84 14.32
N GLY A 198 -15.79 -8.90 14.56
CA GLY A 198 -16.13 -7.54 14.92
C GLY A 198 -16.55 -6.72 13.70
N ILE A 199 -17.69 -6.02 13.82
CA ILE A 199 -18.21 -5.08 12.81
C ILE A 199 -18.07 -3.66 13.37
N PRO A 200 -17.05 -2.88 12.94
CA PRO A 200 -16.85 -1.51 13.39
C PRO A 200 -17.93 -0.58 12.81
N GLN A 201 -18.89 -0.17 13.64
CA GLN A 201 -20.05 0.62 13.21
C GLN A 201 -19.66 1.94 12.54
N ALA A 202 -18.54 2.55 12.96
CA ALA A 202 -18.03 3.79 12.38
C ALA A 202 -17.69 3.69 10.88
N TYR A 203 -17.47 2.48 10.34
CA TYR A 203 -17.17 2.25 8.92
C TYR A 203 -18.41 2.02 8.05
N PHE A 204 -19.58 1.88 8.66
CA PHE A 204 -20.85 1.64 7.96
C PHE A 204 -21.78 2.86 7.98
N GLY A 205 -21.20 4.07 8.19
CA GLY A 205 -21.91 5.34 8.19
C GLY A 205 -22.15 5.92 6.80
N ASP A 206 -22.42 7.23 6.77
CA ASP A 206 -22.62 8.00 5.54
C ASP A 206 -21.38 7.97 4.64
N GLY A 207 -21.60 8.00 3.31
CA GLY A 207 -20.53 8.00 2.30
C GLY A 207 -20.07 6.61 1.84
N LEU A 208 -20.54 5.53 2.47
CA LEU A 208 -20.34 4.17 1.96
C LEU A 208 -21.41 3.85 0.91
N ASP A 209 -20.96 3.48 -0.29
CA ASP A 209 -21.85 3.01 -1.36
C ASP A 209 -22.68 1.80 -0.90
N GLU A 210 -23.99 1.82 -1.20
CA GLU A 210 -24.92 0.81 -0.70
C GLU A 210 -24.63 -0.60 -1.30
N GLN A 211 -24.10 -0.68 -2.52
CA GLN A 211 -23.70 -1.95 -3.10
C GLN A 211 -22.48 -2.53 -2.39
N VAL A 212 -21.51 -1.68 -2.02
CA VAL A 212 -20.33 -2.09 -1.22
C VAL A 212 -20.79 -2.55 0.16
N ARG A 213 -21.67 -1.77 0.82
CA ARG A 213 -22.26 -2.14 2.11
C ARG A 213 -22.92 -3.51 2.05
N ALA A 214 -23.79 -3.72 1.05
CA ALA A 214 -24.52 -4.98 0.88
C ALA A 214 -23.55 -6.16 0.73
N ARG A 215 -22.52 -6.06 -0.12
CA ARG A 215 -21.55 -7.15 -0.32
C ARG A 215 -20.74 -7.47 0.92
N VAL A 216 -20.33 -6.46 1.70
CA VAL A 216 -19.62 -6.68 2.98
C VAL A 216 -20.54 -7.34 4.00
N MET A 217 -21.82 -6.93 4.06
CA MET A 217 -22.78 -7.56 4.97
C MET A 217 -23.16 -8.97 4.54
N ASP A 218 -23.25 -9.27 3.24
CA ASP A 218 -23.41 -10.63 2.76
C ASP A 218 -22.26 -11.52 3.23
N ALA A 219 -21.02 -11.04 3.13
CA ALA A 219 -19.86 -11.77 3.66
C ALA A 219 -19.95 -11.99 5.17
N ALA A 220 -20.45 -11.00 5.93
CA ALA A 220 -20.69 -11.16 7.37
C ALA A 220 -21.69 -12.29 7.67
N HIS A 221 -22.80 -12.33 6.93
CA HIS A 221 -23.83 -13.37 7.09
C HIS A 221 -23.31 -14.77 6.69
N GLU A 222 -22.46 -14.85 5.65
CA GLU A 222 -21.81 -16.12 5.29
C GLU A 222 -20.88 -16.63 6.41
N LEU A 223 -20.09 -15.73 7.03
CA LEU A 223 -19.26 -16.10 8.18
C LEU A 223 -20.12 -16.59 9.36
N GLU A 224 -21.26 -15.93 9.62
CA GLU A 224 -22.23 -16.35 10.65
C GLU A 224 -22.84 -17.72 10.33
N ALA A 225 -23.23 -17.97 9.08
CA ALA A 225 -23.75 -19.28 8.63
C ALA A 225 -22.71 -20.41 8.79
N LEU A 226 -21.41 -20.09 8.69
CA LEU A 226 -20.32 -21.01 8.96
C LEU A 226 -20.04 -21.23 10.46
N GLY A 227 -20.71 -20.48 11.34
CA GLY A 227 -20.63 -20.64 12.81
C GLY A 227 -19.93 -19.54 13.57
N ALA A 228 -19.49 -18.46 12.90
CA ALA A 228 -18.91 -17.30 13.56
C ALA A 228 -19.98 -16.49 14.30
N THR A 229 -19.56 -15.70 15.29
CA THR A 229 -20.44 -14.75 16.00
C THR A 229 -20.10 -13.33 15.57
N LEU A 230 -21.11 -12.58 15.08
CA LEU A 230 -20.95 -11.17 14.76
C LEU A 230 -21.02 -10.31 16.02
N VAL A 231 -20.06 -9.41 16.22
CA VAL A 231 -19.94 -8.52 17.38
C VAL A 231 -19.86 -7.08 16.92
N ALA A 232 -20.79 -6.23 17.33
CA ALA A 232 -20.69 -4.80 17.10
C ALA A 232 -19.56 -4.21 17.96
N VAL A 233 -18.63 -3.49 17.30
CA VAL A 233 -17.55 -2.76 17.97
C VAL A 233 -17.57 -1.30 17.56
N ASP A 234 -17.06 -0.42 18.40
CA ASP A 234 -17.05 1.02 18.16
C ASP A 234 -15.64 1.59 18.32
N MET A 235 -15.27 2.48 17.37
CA MET A 235 -14.00 3.20 17.35
C MET A 235 -14.23 4.67 16.96
N PRO A 236 -14.75 5.51 17.84
CA PRO A 236 -15.09 6.90 17.50
C PRO A 236 -13.87 7.74 17.11
N ILE A 237 -12.67 7.28 17.45
CA ILE A 237 -11.40 7.93 17.07
C ILE A 237 -11.16 7.90 15.55
N LEU A 238 -11.78 6.99 14.81
CA LEU A 238 -11.58 6.83 13.36
C LEU A 238 -11.92 8.07 12.54
N ARG A 239 -12.80 8.93 13.01
CA ARG A 239 -13.10 10.24 12.39
C ARG A 239 -11.86 11.12 12.18
N TYR A 240 -10.78 10.86 12.92
CA TYR A 240 -9.51 11.60 12.80
C TYR A 240 -8.45 10.83 12.01
N ALA A 241 -8.75 9.63 11.48
CA ALA A 241 -7.77 8.79 10.82
C ALA A 241 -7.20 9.45 9.55
N ILE A 242 -8.07 9.92 8.64
CA ILE A 242 -7.65 10.59 7.40
C ILE A 242 -6.76 11.81 7.67
N PRO A 243 -7.19 12.84 8.42
CA PRO A 243 -6.34 14.01 8.63
C PRO A 243 -5.02 13.67 9.35
N ALA A 244 -5.03 12.77 10.33
CA ALA A 244 -3.80 12.38 11.03
C ALA A 244 -2.86 11.60 10.10
N TYR A 245 -3.39 10.69 9.28
CA TYR A 245 -2.59 9.94 8.30
C TYR A 245 -1.90 10.87 7.31
N TYR A 246 -2.62 11.79 6.67
CA TYR A 246 -2.04 12.68 5.67
C TYR A 246 -1.01 13.64 6.26
N ILE A 247 -1.19 14.11 7.50
CA ILE A 247 -0.17 14.90 8.19
C ILE A 247 1.12 14.07 8.37
N LEU A 248 1.03 12.85 8.88
CA LEU A 248 2.19 11.99 9.12
C LEU A 248 2.84 11.56 7.81
N ALA A 249 2.06 11.05 6.86
CA ALA A 249 2.57 10.54 5.60
C ALA A 249 3.22 11.66 4.77
N CYS A 250 2.62 12.86 4.70
CA CYS A 250 3.23 13.99 4.00
C CYS A 250 4.51 14.49 4.70
N ALA A 251 4.53 14.52 6.04
CA ALA A 251 5.72 14.88 6.81
C ALA A 251 6.89 13.93 6.51
N GLU A 252 6.64 12.62 6.54
CA GLU A 252 7.66 11.62 6.22
C GLU A 252 8.07 11.65 4.75
N ALA A 253 7.13 11.84 3.82
CA ALA A 253 7.41 12.02 2.40
C ALA A 253 8.32 13.22 2.14
N SER A 254 8.03 14.36 2.75
CA SER A 254 8.86 15.57 2.64
C SER A 254 10.30 15.30 3.05
N SER A 255 10.51 14.55 4.14
CA SER A 255 11.83 14.12 4.61
C SER A 255 12.47 13.09 3.67
N ASN A 256 11.74 12.02 3.33
CA ASN A 256 12.26 10.92 2.50
C ASN A 256 12.64 11.36 1.08
N LEU A 257 11.84 12.25 0.46
CA LEU A 257 12.09 12.72 -0.90
C LEU A 257 13.07 13.91 -0.98
N SER A 258 13.57 14.41 0.15
CA SER A 258 14.57 15.48 0.18
C SER A 258 15.89 15.08 -0.49
N ARG A 259 16.18 13.78 -0.55
CA ARG A 259 17.39 13.22 -1.18
C ARG A 259 17.43 13.35 -2.70
N TYR A 260 16.30 13.56 -3.35
CA TYR A 260 16.21 13.71 -4.81
C TYR A 260 16.40 15.17 -5.17
N ASP A 261 17.64 15.56 -5.37
CA ASP A 261 18.07 16.95 -5.51
C ASP A 261 18.70 17.28 -6.90
N GLY A 262 18.83 16.26 -7.76
CA GLY A 262 19.47 16.41 -9.07
C GLY A 262 21.00 16.52 -9.02
N VAL A 263 21.60 16.44 -7.83
CA VAL A 263 23.06 16.45 -7.64
C VAL A 263 23.59 15.04 -7.44
N LYS A 264 23.16 14.38 -6.37
CA LYS A 264 23.53 12.98 -6.06
C LYS A 264 22.56 11.97 -6.64
N TYR A 265 21.26 12.28 -6.58
CA TYR A 265 20.19 11.37 -6.96
C TYR A 265 19.12 12.10 -7.76
N GLY A 266 18.47 11.34 -8.64
CA GLY A 266 17.29 11.76 -9.35
C GLY A 266 17.58 12.53 -10.66
N PHE A 267 16.49 13.03 -11.23
CA PHE A 267 16.49 13.80 -12.46
C PHE A 267 17.37 15.05 -12.33
N ARG A 268 18.26 15.25 -13.30
CA ARG A 268 19.10 16.44 -13.42
C ARG A 268 18.71 17.19 -14.69
N PRO A 269 18.28 18.46 -14.62
CA PRO A 269 17.99 19.25 -15.80
C PRO A 269 19.24 19.47 -16.64
N ALA A 270 19.06 19.55 -17.96
CA ALA A 270 20.18 19.75 -18.90
C ALA A 270 20.79 21.17 -18.81
N HIS A 271 19.99 22.16 -18.40
CA HIS A 271 20.37 23.54 -18.27
C HIS A 271 19.93 24.10 -16.92
N PHE A 272 20.82 24.82 -16.26
CA PHE A 272 20.57 25.55 -15.00
C PHE A 272 21.61 26.66 -14.86
N GLU A 273 21.25 27.77 -14.24
CA GLU A 273 22.13 28.96 -14.12
C GLU A 273 23.12 28.81 -12.95
N ASP A 274 22.64 28.33 -11.83
CA ASP A 274 23.43 28.11 -10.59
C ASP A 274 22.93 26.90 -9.81
N LEU A 275 23.52 26.64 -8.62
CA LEU A 275 23.15 25.53 -7.76
C LEU A 275 21.71 25.65 -7.24
N HIS A 276 21.24 26.86 -6.96
CA HIS A 276 19.88 27.09 -6.50
C HIS A 276 18.86 26.77 -7.59
N ASP A 277 19.11 27.24 -8.80
CA ASP A 277 18.29 26.94 -9.97
C ASP A 277 18.30 25.45 -10.30
N LEU A 278 19.46 24.77 -10.17
CA LEU A 278 19.53 23.31 -10.32
C LEU A 278 18.55 22.58 -9.37
N TYR A 279 18.54 22.95 -8.08
CA TYR A 279 17.62 22.34 -7.10
C TYR A 279 16.15 22.62 -7.43
N LEU A 280 15.82 23.86 -7.75
CA LEU A 280 14.45 24.25 -8.08
C LEU A 280 13.95 23.51 -9.33
N THR A 281 14.74 23.54 -10.41
CA THR A 281 14.37 22.95 -11.70
C THR A 281 14.32 21.42 -11.61
N ALA A 282 15.30 20.77 -10.95
CA ALA A 282 15.30 19.33 -10.76
C ALA A 282 14.02 18.84 -10.07
N ARG A 283 13.60 19.54 -9.01
CA ARG A 283 12.42 19.15 -8.23
C ARG A 283 11.10 19.57 -8.88
N SER A 284 11.05 20.73 -9.52
CA SER A 284 9.84 21.22 -10.20
C SER A 284 9.50 20.42 -11.45
N GLU A 285 10.48 19.96 -12.21
CA GLU A 285 10.29 19.17 -13.42
C GLU A 285 10.28 17.66 -13.17
N GLY A 286 11.06 17.19 -12.17
CA GLY A 286 11.22 15.77 -11.88
C GLY A 286 10.06 15.16 -11.13
N PHE A 287 9.34 15.94 -10.30
CA PHE A 287 8.17 15.48 -9.55
C PHE A 287 6.86 15.90 -10.17
N GLY A 288 5.87 15.03 -10.17
CA GLY A 288 4.49 15.30 -10.54
C GLY A 288 3.75 16.18 -9.52
N ALA A 289 2.56 16.62 -9.88
CA ALA A 289 1.78 17.60 -9.12
C ALA A 289 1.41 17.09 -7.71
N GLU A 290 0.96 15.84 -7.60
CA GLU A 290 0.54 15.26 -6.31
C GLU A 290 1.72 15.07 -5.36
N VAL A 291 2.86 14.61 -5.85
CA VAL A 291 4.08 14.48 -5.05
C VAL A 291 4.54 15.84 -4.53
N LYS A 292 4.56 16.87 -5.37
CA LYS A 292 4.90 18.24 -4.96
C LYS A 292 3.93 18.76 -3.89
N ARG A 293 2.63 18.52 -4.04
CA ARG A 293 1.62 18.90 -3.05
C ARG A 293 1.90 18.28 -1.69
N ARG A 294 2.16 16.96 -1.64
CA ARG A 294 2.44 16.25 -0.37
C ARG A 294 3.78 16.67 0.25
N ILE A 295 4.80 16.93 -0.55
CA ILE A 295 6.07 17.48 -0.04
C ILE A 295 5.84 18.85 0.62
N MET A 296 5.07 19.74 -0.02
CA MET A 296 4.78 21.07 0.54
C MET A 296 3.94 20.98 1.82
N LEU A 297 2.91 20.15 1.85
CA LEU A 297 2.10 19.90 3.06
C LEU A 297 2.96 19.32 4.20
N GLY A 298 3.86 18.41 3.89
CA GLY A 298 4.78 17.83 4.87
C GLY A 298 5.77 18.85 5.42
N ALA A 299 6.38 19.66 4.55
CA ALA A 299 7.30 20.73 4.96
C ALA A 299 6.57 21.75 5.85
N PHE A 300 5.33 22.10 5.53
CA PHE A 300 4.49 22.96 6.37
C PHE A 300 4.23 22.34 7.75
N ALA A 301 3.81 21.07 7.81
CA ALA A 301 3.51 20.38 9.06
C ALA A 301 4.75 20.23 9.98
N LEU A 302 5.94 20.17 9.38
CA LEU A 302 7.23 20.07 10.11
C LEU A 302 7.85 21.43 10.43
N SER A 303 7.30 22.54 9.93
CA SER A 303 7.89 23.87 10.13
C SER A 303 7.73 24.37 11.56
N SER A 304 8.63 25.28 11.95
CA SER A 304 8.60 25.93 13.27
C SER A 304 7.25 26.62 13.52
N GLY A 305 6.65 26.36 14.68
CA GLY A 305 5.33 26.86 15.06
C GLY A 305 4.14 25.95 14.68
N TYR A 306 4.32 25.02 13.74
CA TYR A 306 3.27 24.08 13.34
C TYR A 306 3.56 22.64 13.76
N TYR A 307 4.80 22.29 14.06
CA TYR A 307 5.23 20.95 14.43
C TYR A 307 4.39 20.35 15.57
N ASP A 308 4.23 21.09 16.67
CA ASP A 308 3.44 20.62 17.83
C ASP A 308 1.94 20.58 17.53
N ALA A 309 1.45 21.58 16.79
CA ALA A 309 0.04 21.72 16.49
C ALA A 309 -0.48 20.65 15.50
N TYR A 310 0.38 20.17 14.59
CA TYR A 310 0.00 19.21 13.56
C TYR A 310 0.70 17.87 13.74
N TYR A 311 2.03 17.83 13.63
CA TYR A 311 2.76 16.55 13.60
C TYR A 311 2.67 15.79 14.93
N ASN A 312 2.99 16.43 16.05
CA ASN A 312 2.89 15.81 17.36
C ASN A 312 1.44 15.43 17.71
N LYS A 313 0.46 16.24 17.30
CA LYS A 313 -0.94 15.92 17.50
C LYS A 313 -1.36 14.70 16.68
N ALA A 314 -0.91 14.58 15.44
CA ALA A 314 -1.17 13.41 14.60
C ALA A 314 -0.54 12.14 15.17
N LEU A 315 0.66 12.20 15.75
CA LEU A 315 1.27 11.08 16.48
C LEU A 315 0.43 10.61 17.68
N ARG A 316 -0.15 11.56 18.42
CA ARG A 316 -1.08 11.23 19.53
C ARG A 316 -2.35 10.55 19.03
N VAL A 317 -2.90 11.02 17.90
CA VAL A 317 -4.05 10.38 17.25
C VAL A 317 -3.69 8.97 16.78
N LYS A 318 -2.51 8.77 16.16
CA LYS A 318 -2.00 7.45 15.79
C LYS A 318 -2.00 6.48 16.98
N ALA A 319 -1.50 6.92 18.13
CA ALA A 319 -1.50 6.10 19.35
C ALA A 319 -2.92 5.79 19.87
N LEU A 320 -3.86 6.73 19.75
CA LEU A 320 -5.26 6.50 20.13
C LEU A 320 -5.97 5.54 19.18
N ILE A 321 -5.68 5.59 17.88
CA ILE A 321 -6.21 4.64 16.89
C ILE A 321 -5.73 3.23 17.24
N LYS A 322 -4.44 3.05 17.54
CA LYS A 322 -3.92 1.74 17.97
C LYS A 322 -4.68 1.21 19.17
N ARG A 323 -4.86 2.02 20.23
CA ARG A 323 -5.64 1.63 21.42
C ARG A 323 -7.09 1.29 21.08
N GLY A 324 -7.70 1.95 20.10
CA GLY A 324 -9.04 1.63 19.61
C GLY A 324 -9.11 0.22 19.02
N PHE A 325 -8.13 -0.15 18.19
CA PHE A 325 -8.03 -1.52 17.67
C PHE A 325 -7.76 -2.53 18.77
N ASP A 326 -6.83 -2.26 19.71
CA ASP A 326 -6.55 -3.14 20.84
C ASP A 326 -7.85 -3.45 21.64
N ALA A 327 -8.67 -2.43 21.94
CA ALA A 327 -9.94 -2.59 22.62
C ALA A 327 -10.99 -3.35 21.79
N CYS A 328 -10.98 -3.26 20.47
CA CYS A 328 -11.83 -4.07 19.60
C CYS A 328 -11.40 -5.54 19.62
N PHE A 329 -10.12 -5.83 19.62
CA PHE A 329 -9.59 -7.20 19.67
C PHE A 329 -9.75 -7.90 21.02
N GLU A 330 -10.05 -7.19 22.09
CA GLU A 330 -10.54 -7.80 23.33
C GLU A 330 -11.92 -8.48 23.14
N LYS A 331 -12.74 -7.95 22.22
CA LYS A 331 -14.11 -8.39 21.95
C LYS A 331 -14.26 -9.28 20.73
N ALA A 332 -13.35 -9.17 19.77
CA ALA A 332 -13.40 -9.85 18.48
C ALA A 332 -12.02 -10.42 18.12
N ASP A 333 -12.01 -11.51 17.37
CA ASP A 333 -10.78 -12.17 16.92
C ASP A 333 -10.32 -11.63 15.57
N ILE A 334 -11.27 -11.18 14.73
CA ILE A 334 -11.05 -10.49 13.46
C ILE A 334 -12.03 -9.31 13.33
N LEU A 335 -11.69 -8.35 12.48
CA LEU A 335 -12.59 -7.25 12.13
C LEU A 335 -12.92 -7.30 10.65
N LEU A 336 -14.22 -7.21 10.31
CA LEU A 336 -14.69 -7.13 8.94
C LEU A 336 -15.05 -5.68 8.60
N THR A 337 -14.46 -5.15 7.53
CA THR A 337 -14.64 -3.76 7.11
C THR A 337 -14.70 -3.64 5.59
N PRO A 338 -15.32 -2.59 5.03
CA PRO A 338 -15.10 -2.25 3.61
C PRO A 338 -13.61 -1.96 3.35
N ALA A 339 -13.14 -2.19 2.13
CA ALA A 339 -11.80 -1.82 1.70
C ALA A 339 -11.75 -0.44 1.02
N ALA A 340 -12.87 -0.02 0.42
CA ALA A 340 -13.02 1.29 -0.22
C ALA A 340 -14.48 1.75 -0.11
N PRO A 341 -14.76 3.07 -0.17
CA PRO A 341 -16.13 3.59 -0.04
C PRO A 341 -17.00 3.31 -1.28
N THR A 342 -16.40 3.10 -2.44
CA THR A 342 -17.08 2.86 -3.72
C THR A 342 -16.44 1.70 -4.47
N THR A 343 -17.07 1.26 -5.55
CA THR A 343 -16.42 0.44 -6.58
C THR A 343 -15.44 1.27 -7.42
N ALA A 344 -14.68 0.64 -8.32
CA ALA A 344 -13.78 1.35 -9.23
C ALA A 344 -14.55 2.44 -10.01
N TYR A 345 -14.07 3.68 -9.96
CA TYR A 345 -14.67 4.85 -10.60
C TYR A 345 -14.04 5.12 -11.99
N PRO A 346 -14.68 5.92 -12.85
CA PRO A 346 -14.15 6.26 -14.17
C PRO A 346 -12.79 6.98 -14.07
N LEU A 347 -11.94 6.78 -15.09
CA LEU A 347 -10.70 7.56 -15.26
C LEU A 347 -11.02 9.06 -15.27
N GLY A 348 -10.22 9.87 -14.61
CA GLY A 348 -10.37 11.33 -14.50
C GLY A 348 -11.42 11.81 -13.50
N ALA A 349 -12.21 10.93 -12.88
CA ALA A 349 -13.31 11.34 -12.01
C ALA A 349 -12.90 12.22 -10.81
N HIS A 350 -11.66 12.08 -10.32
CA HIS A 350 -11.14 12.85 -9.17
C HIS A 350 -9.93 13.73 -9.54
N ALA A 351 -9.71 14.01 -10.83
CA ALA A 351 -8.56 14.78 -11.30
C ALA A 351 -8.48 16.18 -10.67
N ASP A 352 -9.63 16.83 -10.48
CA ASP A 352 -9.75 18.20 -9.94
C ASP A 352 -10.11 18.23 -8.43
N ASP A 353 -10.31 17.07 -7.80
CA ASP A 353 -10.69 16.99 -6.37
C ASP A 353 -9.80 15.99 -5.60
N PRO A 354 -8.62 16.42 -5.13
CA PRO A 354 -7.74 15.58 -4.34
C PRO A 354 -8.35 15.12 -3.00
N ILE A 355 -9.35 15.83 -2.47
CA ILE A 355 -10.00 15.46 -1.20
C ILE A 355 -10.81 14.17 -1.41
N GLN A 356 -11.52 14.03 -2.52
CA GLN A 356 -12.25 12.79 -2.83
C GLN A 356 -11.31 11.60 -2.98
N MET A 357 -10.14 11.79 -3.61
CA MET A 357 -9.10 10.76 -3.67
C MET A 357 -8.64 10.36 -2.26
N TYR A 358 -8.43 11.34 -1.36
CA TYR A 358 -7.99 11.07 0.01
C TYR A 358 -9.05 10.37 0.85
N LEU A 359 -10.33 10.68 0.64
CA LEU A 359 -11.44 9.99 1.31
C LEU A 359 -11.59 8.53 0.87
N GLY A 360 -11.07 8.17 -0.30
CA GLY A 360 -10.99 6.79 -0.77
C GLY A 360 -10.23 5.85 0.18
N ASP A 361 -9.32 6.39 0.99
CA ASP A 361 -8.48 5.63 1.92
C ASP A 361 -9.07 5.51 3.35
N ILE A 362 -10.32 5.98 3.57
CA ILE A 362 -10.92 6.12 4.92
C ILE A 362 -10.97 4.81 5.72
N TYR A 363 -11.13 3.68 5.07
CA TYR A 363 -11.22 2.36 5.72
C TYR A 363 -9.86 1.69 5.93
N THR A 364 -8.83 2.14 5.24
CA THR A 364 -7.55 1.43 5.18
C THR A 364 -6.43 2.09 5.99
N VAL A 365 -6.37 3.42 6.03
CA VAL A 365 -5.26 4.18 6.68
C VAL A 365 -5.12 3.89 8.18
N SER A 366 -6.23 3.67 8.87
CA SER A 366 -6.24 3.41 10.32
C SER A 366 -5.49 2.12 10.67
N VAL A 367 -5.56 1.11 9.82
CA VAL A 367 -4.86 -0.17 9.97
C VAL A 367 -3.35 0.03 9.89
N ASN A 368 -2.86 0.82 8.91
CA ASN A 368 -1.44 1.18 8.82
C ASN A 368 -0.99 1.99 10.05
N MET A 369 -1.80 2.95 10.50
CA MET A 369 -1.49 3.76 11.68
C MET A 369 -1.44 2.92 12.95
N ALA A 370 -2.23 1.87 13.06
CA ALA A 370 -2.18 0.93 14.19
C ALA A 370 -1.01 -0.06 14.12
N GLY A 371 -0.37 -0.22 12.95
CA GLY A 371 0.71 -1.17 12.72
C GLY A 371 0.22 -2.62 12.52
N LEU A 372 -1.07 -2.80 12.22
CA LEU A 372 -1.73 -4.09 11.99
C LEU A 372 -1.44 -4.62 10.60
#